data_150474f418dd26bffc05efc603b6f2e4
#
_entry.id   150474f418dd26bffc05efc603b6f2e4
#
_cell.length_a   1.000
_cell.length_b   1.000
_cell.length_c   1.000
_cell.angle_alpha   90.00
_cell.angle_beta   90.00
_cell.angle_gamma   90.00
#
_symmetry.space_group_name_H-M   'P 1'
#
loop_
_entity.id
_entity.type
_entity.pdbx_description
1 polymer ?
#
loop_
_entity_poly.entity_id
_entity_poly.type
_entity_poly.pdbx_seq_one_letter_code
_entity_poly.pdbx_strand_id
1 'polypeptide(L)'
;MEHYLDNSATTKVSQGAAEKAFEIMTENYGNPSSLHLRGMYAEQELVKARKEVAGRLGATADEIYFTSGGTEANNLAVFGVAEAKKRRGRRIVVSAVEHSSIMESAKKLEDNGFDVVRIMPREDGTIHKEDVLENVDENTILVSVMCVN
;
A
#
# COMPACT_ATOMS: atom_id res chain seq x y z
N MET A 1 -14.91 -25.23 -19.89
CA MET A 1 -13.80 -24.28 -19.74
C MET A 1 -14.10 -23.51 -18.46
N GLU A 2 -13.20 -23.53 -17.49
CA GLU A 2 -13.37 -22.79 -16.23
C GLU A 2 -12.99 -21.32 -16.44
N HIS A 3 -13.81 -20.39 -15.97
CA HIS A 3 -13.54 -18.94 -16.02
C HIS A 3 -13.42 -18.43 -14.60
N TYR A 4 -12.20 -18.06 -14.19
CA TYR A 4 -11.94 -17.45 -12.89
C TYR A 4 -12.21 -15.94 -12.98
N LEU A 5 -13.20 -15.46 -12.21
CA LEU A 5 -13.66 -14.07 -12.25
C LEU A 5 -13.40 -13.29 -10.95
N ASP A 6 -12.74 -13.90 -9.97
CA ASP A 6 -12.46 -13.30 -8.66
C ASP A 6 -11.01 -12.80 -8.53
N ASN A 7 -10.54 -12.07 -9.55
CA ASN A 7 -9.17 -11.54 -9.58
C ASN A 7 -8.93 -10.41 -8.57
N SER A 8 -10.00 -9.84 -7.98
CA SER A 8 -9.87 -8.86 -6.89
C SER A 8 -9.43 -9.52 -5.57
N ALA A 9 -9.83 -10.77 -5.33
CA ALA A 9 -9.41 -11.53 -4.15
C ALA A 9 -7.99 -12.10 -4.32
N THR A 10 -7.71 -12.74 -5.46
CA THR A 10 -6.39 -13.30 -5.78
C THR A 10 -6.22 -13.46 -7.29
N THR A 11 -4.98 -13.44 -7.75
CA THR A 11 -4.64 -13.59 -9.17
C THR A 11 -3.65 -14.72 -9.35
N LYS A 12 -3.83 -15.52 -10.41
CA LYS A 12 -2.85 -16.56 -10.78
C LYS A 12 -1.49 -15.94 -11.03
N VAL A 13 -0.48 -16.46 -10.35
CA VAL A 13 0.92 -16.05 -10.55
C VAL A 13 1.33 -16.34 -12.00
N SER A 14 1.95 -15.38 -12.67
CA SER A 14 2.49 -15.60 -14.01
C SER A 14 3.65 -16.59 -13.97
N GLN A 15 3.85 -17.33 -15.07
CA GLN A 15 4.92 -18.32 -15.15
C GLN A 15 6.29 -17.69 -14.87
N GLY A 16 6.62 -16.56 -15.49
CA GLY A 16 7.92 -15.89 -15.27
C GLY A 16 8.13 -15.41 -13.82
N ALA A 17 7.06 -14.96 -13.14
CA ALA A 17 7.16 -14.60 -11.73
C ALA A 17 7.40 -15.83 -10.83
N ALA A 18 6.73 -16.96 -11.13
CA ALA A 18 6.92 -18.20 -10.40
C ALA A 18 8.33 -18.78 -10.60
N GLU A 19 8.84 -18.77 -11.85
CA GLU A 19 10.20 -19.20 -12.18
C GLU A 19 11.25 -18.34 -11.47
N LYS A 20 11.08 -17.01 -11.47
CA LYS A 20 12.02 -16.12 -10.78
C LYS A 20 11.97 -16.30 -9.26
N ALA A 21 10.81 -16.51 -8.68
CA ALA A 21 10.68 -16.81 -7.25
C ALA A 21 11.38 -18.14 -6.91
N PHE A 22 11.19 -19.18 -7.73
CA PHE A 22 11.85 -20.47 -7.55
C PHE A 22 13.38 -20.33 -7.63
N GLU A 23 13.92 -19.65 -8.65
CA GLU A 23 15.36 -19.37 -8.79
C GLU A 23 15.92 -18.69 -7.52
N ILE A 24 15.26 -17.62 -7.05
CA ILE A 24 15.71 -16.90 -5.86
C ILE A 24 15.69 -17.80 -4.61
N MET A 25 14.64 -18.59 -4.43
CA MET A 25 14.52 -19.47 -3.26
C MET A 25 15.53 -20.62 -3.26
N THR A 26 15.95 -21.12 -4.42
CA THR A 26 16.80 -22.33 -4.53
C THR A 26 18.26 -22.02 -4.83
N GLU A 27 18.54 -20.98 -5.61
CA GLU A 27 19.89 -20.68 -6.09
C GLU A 27 20.47 -19.39 -5.47
N ASN A 28 19.67 -18.33 -5.39
CA ASN A 28 20.10 -17.01 -4.91
C ASN A 28 19.54 -16.65 -3.52
N TYR A 29 19.37 -17.63 -2.65
CA TYR A 29 18.72 -17.56 -1.33
C TYR A 29 19.50 -16.79 -0.26
N GLY A 30 20.53 -16.03 -0.60
CA GLY A 30 21.34 -15.28 0.35
C GLY A 30 20.54 -14.23 1.13
N ASN A 31 20.96 -13.95 2.37
CA ASN A 31 20.42 -12.80 3.10
C ASN A 31 21.07 -11.51 2.56
N PRO A 32 20.31 -10.56 2.02
CA PRO A 32 20.84 -9.31 1.45
C PRO A 32 21.63 -8.45 2.45
N SER A 33 21.46 -8.66 3.75
CA SER A 33 22.24 -7.96 4.79
C SER A 33 23.59 -8.64 5.12
N SER A 34 23.91 -9.78 4.52
CA SER A 34 25.16 -10.50 4.78
C SER A 34 26.30 -9.97 3.94
N LEU A 35 27.50 -9.85 4.53
CA LEU A 35 28.70 -9.29 3.88
C LEU A 35 29.46 -10.26 2.98
N HIS A 36 28.99 -11.50 2.82
CA HIS A 36 29.59 -12.48 1.91
C HIS A 36 28.94 -12.47 0.53
N LEU A 37 29.56 -13.12 -0.46
CA LEU A 37 29.16 -13.10 -1.88
C LEU A 37 27.67 -13.42 -2.10
N ARG A 38 27.10 -14.42 -1.39
CA ARG A 38 25.68 -14.78 -1.55
C ARG A 38 24.76 -13.66 -1.05
N GLY A 39 25.15 -12.95 0.01
CA GLY A 39 24.39 -11.77 0.50
C GLY A 39 24.44 -10.63 -0.52
N MET A 40 25.60 -10.37 -1.10
CA MET A 40 25.78 -9.36 -2.14
C MET A 40 24.93 -9.65 -3.39
N TYR A 41 24.86 -10.90 -3.85
CA TYR A 41 23.99 -11.27 -4.97
C TYR A 41 22.50 -11.07 -4.64
N ALA A 42 22.06 -11.46 -3.45
CA ALA A 42 20.68 -11.25 -3.00
C ALA A 42 20.35 -9.75 -2.91
N GLU A 43 21.26 -8.93 -2.41
CA GLU A 43 21.11 -7.46 -2.37
C GLU A 43 20.99 -6.88 -3.79
N GLN A 44 21.81 -7.31 -4.74
CA GLN A 44 21.75 -6.87 -6.13
C GLN A 44 20.39 -7.19 -6.78
N GLU A 45 19.85 -8.38 -6.55
CA GLU A 45 18.52 -8.76 -7.04
C GLU A 45 17.41 -7.87 -6.41
N LEU A 46 17.49 -7.59 -5.11
CA LEU A 46 16.56 -6.71 -4.42
C LEU A 46 16.63 -5.27 -4.94
N VAL A 47 17.85 -4.74 -5.14
CA VAL A 47 18.08 -3.39 -5.69
C VAL A 47 17.55 -3.29 -7.12
N LYS A 48 17.77 -4.32 -7.94
CA LYS A 48 17.26 -4.39 -9.31
C LYS A 48 15.73 -4.37 -9.32
N ALA A 49 15.09 -5.24 -8.53
CA ALA A 49 13.62 -5.29 -8.42
C ALA A 49 13.05 -3.94 -7.98
N ARG A 50 13.67 -3.28 -7.00
CA ARG A 50 13.25 -1.97 -6.52
C ARG A 50 13.33 -0.89 -7.60
N LYS A 51 14.41 -0.88 -8.40
CA LYS A 51 14.55 0.04 -9.54
C LYS A 51 13.51 -0.20 -10.64
N GLU A 52 13.20 -1.47 -10.92
CA GLU A 52 12.20 -1.83 -11.93
C GLU A 52 10.79 -1.36 -11.51
N VAL A 53 10.41 -1.60 -10.25
CA VAL A 53 9.12 -1.11 -9.70
C VAL A 53 9.08 0.41 -9.72
N ALA A 54 10.13 1.08 -9.24
CA ALA A 54 10.22 2.53 -9.23
C ALA A 54 10.05 3.12 -10.63
N GLY A 55 10.74 2.57 -11.63
CA GLY A 55 10.64 3.01 -13.02
C GLY A 55 9.22 2.87 -13.61
N ARG A 56 8.45 1.85 -13.21
CA ARG A 56 7.06 1.67 -13.63
C ARG A 56 6.11 2.67 -12.98
N LEU A 57 6.43 3.13 -11.79
CA LEU A 57 5.63 4.09 -11.01
C LEU A 57 6.07 5.55 -11.24
N GLY A 58 7.12 5.81 -12.01
CA GLY A 58 7.69 7.15 -12.16
C GLY A 58 8.32 7.69 -10.88
N ALA A 59 8.78 6.79 -10.01
CA ALA A 59 9.41 7.08 -8.72
C ALA A 59 10.91 6.76 -8.74
N THR A 60 11.63 7.14 -7.68
CA THR A 60 13.01 6.71 -7.43
C THR A 60 13.06 5.43 -6.60
N ALA A 61 14.17 4.69 -6.65
CA ALA A 61 14.31 3.44 -5.92
C ALA A 61 14.18 3.63 -4.39
N ASP A 62 14.58 4.79 -3.87
CA ASP A 62 14.52 5.10 -2.44
C ASP A 62 13.11 5.36 -1.94
N GLU A 63 12.16 5.58 -2.84
CA GLU A 63 10.73 5.76 -2.54
C GLU A 63 9.96 4.43 -2.51
N ILE A 64 10.62 3.30 -2.85
CA ILE A 64 9.99 1.99 -2.89
C ILE A 64 10.32 1.18 -1.63
N TYR A 65 9.30 0.79 -0.91
CA TYR A 65 9.39 -0.07 0.28
C TYR A 65 8.62 -1.37 0.03
N PHE A 66 9.31 -2.50 0.10
CA PHE A 66 8.67 -3.82 0.04
C PHE A 66 8.14 -4.20 1.42
N THR A 67 6.93 -4.71 1.43
CA THR A 67 6.21 -5.18 2.63
C THR A 67 5.75 -6.63 2.42
N SER A 68 5.31 -7.28 3.47
CA SER A 68 4.77 -8.65 3.41
C SER A 68 3.42 -8.74 2.68
N GLY A 69 2.74 -7.60 2.48
CA GLY A 69 1.46 -7.54 1.77
C GLY A 69 0.76 -6.20 1.94
N GLY A 70 -0.41 -6.06 1.30
CA GLY A 70 -1.18 -4.82 1.27
C GLY A 70 -1.58 -4.29 2.66
N THR A 71 -1.87 -5.19 3.60
CA THR A 71 -2.22 -4.79 4.98
C THR A 71 -1.06 -4.06 5.66
N GLU A 72 0.15 -4.59 5.56
CA GLU A 72 1.34 -3.94 6.11
C GLU A 72 1.63 -2.62 5.39
N ALA A 73 1.53 -2.59 4.05
CA ALA A 73 1.72 -1.37 3.27
C ALA A 73 0.73 -0.28 3.68
N ASN A 74 -0.55 -0.60 3.81
CA ASN A 74 -1.59 0.34 4.24
C ASN A 74 -1.35 0.84 5.67
N ASN A 75 -1.00 -0.05 6.60
CA ASN A 75 -0.67 0.34 7.98
C ASN A 75 0.54 1.28 8.01
N LEU A 76 1.60 0.94 7.27
CA LEU A 76 2.80 1.78 7.18
C LEU A 76 2.48 3.18 6.65
N ALA A 77 1.67 3.25 5.59
CA ALA A 77 1.27 4.53 5.00
C ALA A 77 0.39 5.34 5.96
N VAL A 78 -0.68 4.75 6.49
CA VAL A 78 -1.68 5.47 7.31
C VAL A 78 -1.07 5.91 8.64
N PHE A 79 -0.45 5.02 9.41
CA PHE A 79 0.16 5.37 10.69
C PHE A 79 1.42 6.24 10.50
N GLY A 80 2.21 5.98 9.45
CA GLY A 80 3.39 6.77 9.12
C GLY A 80 3.04 8.24 8.84
N VAL A 81 2.02 8.49 8.00
CA VAL A 81 1.55 9.86 7.73
C VAL A 81 0.96 10.50 8.98
N ALA A 82 0.12 9.76 9.72
CA ALA A 82 -0.49 10.27 10.94
C ALA A 82 0.58 10.72 11.96
N GLU A 83 1.59 9.89 12.21
CA GLU A 83 2.66 10.21 13.14
C GLU A 83 3.53 11.38 12.65
N ALA A 84 3.93 11.37 11.38
CA ALA A 84 4.77 12.41 10.80
C ALA A 84 4.08 13.79 10.73
N LYS A 85 2.75 13.81 10.56
CA LYS A 85 1.99 15.03 10.34
C LYS A 85 1.14 15.50 11.53
N LYS A 86 1.09 14.76 12.65
CA LYS A 86 0.24 15.08 13.83
C LYS A 86 0.39 16.48 14.41
N ARG A 87 1.53 17.17 14.13
CA ARG A 87 1.75 18.56 14.54
C ARG A 87 1.14 19.57 13.56
N ARG A 88 0.89 19.17 12.31
CA ARG A 88 0.29 20.00 11.27
C ARG A 88 -1.23 19.93 11.32
N GLY A 89 -1.78 18.75 11.61
CA GLY A 89 -3.21 18.52 11.66
C GLY A 89 -3.55 17.13 12.17
N ARG A 90 -4.82 16.87 12.37
CA ARG A 90 -5.32 15.58 12.89
C ARG A 90 -6.50 15.02 12.11
N ARG A 91 -6.94 15.70 11.05
CA ARG A 91 -8.05 15.21 10.23
C ARG A 91 -7.57 14.21 9.19
N ILE A 92 -8.30 13.10 9.09
CA ILE A 92 -8.11 12.02 8.13
C ILE A 92 -9.44 11.80 7.43
N VAL A 93 -9.46 11.87 6.11
CA VAL A 93 -10.63 11.63 5.28
C VAL A 93 -10.48 10.31 4.58
N VAL A 94 -11.44 9.39 4.75
CA VAL A 94 -11.40 8.07 4.11
C VAL A 94 -12.73 7.79 3.41
N SER A 95 -12.71 7.04 2.31
CA SER A 95 -13.97 6.53 1.77
C SER A 95 -14.55 5.45 2.71
N ALA A 96 -15.87 5.38 2.84
CA ALA A 96 -16.53 4.35 3.66
C ALA A 96 -16.47 2.95 3.00
N VAL A 97 -15.97 2.87 1.78
CA VAL A 97 -15.82 1.64 0.99
C VAL A 97 -14.36 1.18 0.89
N GLU A 98 -13.50 1.66 1.77
CA GLU A 98 -12.11 1.22 1.85
C GLU A 98 -11.97 -0.25 2.24
N HIS A 99 -10.83 -0.85 1.88
CA HIS A 99 -10.46 -2.17 2.37
C HIS A 99 -10.35 -2.17 3.91
N SER A 100 -10.66 -3.29 4.55
CA SER A 100 -10.64 -3.45 6.02
C SER A 100 -9.32 -2.99 6.66
N SER A 101 -8.18 -3.18 6.02
CA SER A 101 -6.88 -2.72 6.54
C SER A 101 -6.77 -1.20 6.69
N ILE A 102 -7.43 -0.42 5.82
CA ILE A 102 -7.53 1.05 5.96
C ILE A 102 -8.56 1.41 7.03
N MET A 103 -9.73 0.75 7.01
CA MET A 103 -10.81 1.06 7.96
C MET A 103 -10.40 0.79 9.41
N GLU A 104 -9.71 -0.32 9.68
CA GLU A 104 -9.21 -0.63 11.02
C GLU A 104 -8.09 0.34 11.46
N SER A 105 -7.21 0.75 10.54
CA SER A 105 -6.19 1.75 10.82
C SER A 105 -6.81 3.11 11.14
N ALA A 106 -7.81 3.52 10.37
CA ALA A 106 -8.55 4.76 10.59
C ALA A 106 -9.27 4.75 11.95
N LYS A 107 -9.96 3.65 12.29
CA LYS A 107 -10.59 3.45 13.59
C LYS A 107 -9.58 3.54 14.75
N LYS A 108 -8.41 2.90 14.60
CA LYS A 108 -7.36 2.99 15.62
C LYS A 108 -6.84 4.41 15.81
N LEU A 109 -6.75 5.19 14.73
CA LEU A 109 -6.35 6.59 14.82
C LEU A 109 -7.45 7.45 15.46
N GLU A 110 -8.72 7.17 15.18
CA GLU A 110 -9.87 7.81 15.83
C GLU A 110 -9.84 7.59 17.36
N ASP A 111 -9.59 6.33 17.80
CA ASP A 111 -9.39 5.98 19.22
C ASP A 111 -8.20 6.74 19.85
N ASN A 112 -7.21 7.15 19.04
CA ASN A 112 -6.05 7.94 19.45
C ASN A 112 -6.25 9.47 19.29
N GLY A 113 -7.49 9.92 19.07
CA GLY A 113 -7.87 11.33 19.05
C GLY A 113 -7.62 12.04 17.72
N PHE A 114 -7.52 11.30 16.61
CA PHE A 114 -7.60 11.87 15.26
C PHE A 114 -9.07 12.07 14.88
N ASP A 115 -9.34 13.11 14.07
CA ASP A 115 -10.64 13.39 13.49
C ASP A 115 -10.78 12.60 12.17
N VAL A 116 -11.54 11.50 12.21
CA VAL A 116 -11.71 10.61 11.05
C VAL A 116 -13.06 10.84 10.40
N VAL A 117 -13.05 11.40 9.20
CA VAL A 117 -14.24 11.62 8.37
C VAL A 117 -14.38 10.50 7.36
N ARG A 118 -15.55 9.85 7.33
CA ARG A 118 -15.88 8.76 6.39
C ARG A 118 -16.85 9.28 5.33
N ILE A 119 -16.39 9.31 4.08
CA ILE A 119 -17.21 9.73 2.94
C ILE A 119 -18.04 8.55 2.47
N MET A 120 -19.36 8.68 2.57
CA MET A 120 -20.29 7.66 2.11
C MET A 120 -20.40 7.65 0.59
N PRO A 121 -20.52 6.47 -0.06
CA PRO A 121 -20.84 6.41 -1.47
C PRO A 121 -22.25 6.96 -1.73
N ARG A 122 -22.46 7.55 -2.90
CA ARG A 122 -23.77 7.93 -3.38
C ARG A 122 -24.59 6.69 -3.80
N GLU A 123 -25.85 6.89 -4.21
CA GLU A 123 -26.77 5.80 -4.58
C GLU A 123 -26.23 4.90 -5.73
N ASP A 124 -25.37 5.46 -6.59
CA ASP A 124 -24.69 4.74 -7.66
C ASP A 124 -23.47 3.92 -7.18
N GLY A 125 -23.16 3.96 -5.88
CA GLY A 125 -22.00 3.27 -5.27
C GLY A 125 -20.67 3.99 -5.44
N THR A 126 -20.63 5.19 -6.03
CA THR A 126 -19.39 5.94 -6.27
C THR A 126 -19.10 6.98 -5.18
N ILE A 127 -17.80 7.27 -4.99
CA ILE A 127 -17.34 8.41 -4.17
C ILE A 127 -17.08 9.59 -5.10
N HIS A 128 -17.80 10.66 -4.90
CA HIS A 128 -17.64 11.86 -5.71
C HIS A 128 -16.56 12.78 -5.16
N LYS A 129 -15.83 13.40 -6.06
CA LYS A 129 -14.73 14.32 -5.73
C LYS A 129 -15.23 15.50 -4.86
N GLU A 130 -16.40 16.01 -5.15
CA GLU A 130 -17.01 17.13 -4.43
C GLU A 130 -17.22 16.78 -2.95
N ASP A 131 -17.76 15.58 -2.67
CA ASP A 131 -18.01 15.11 -1.31
C ASP A 131 -16.69 14.95 -0.50
N VAL A 132 -15.62 14.58 -1.18
CA VAL A 132 -14.28 14.52 -0.56
C VAL A 132 -13.78 15.94 -0.27
N LEU A 133 -13.83 16.85 -1.26
CA LEU A 133 -13.28 18.20 -1.14
C LEU A 133 -13.99 19.05 -0.08
N GLU A 134 -15.30 18.87 0.11
CA GLU A 134 -16.07 19.55 1.19
C GLU A 134 -15.59 19.16 2.60
N ASN A 135 -14.94 18.02 2.75
CA ASN A 135 -14.44 17.50 4.01
C ASN A 135 -12.93 17.68 4.22
N VAL A 136 -12.24 18.25 3.23
CA VAL A 136 -10.80 18.54 3.30
C VAL A 136 -10.59 19.99 3.70
N ASP A 137 -9.79 20.21 4.74
CA ASP A 137 -9.39 21.51 5.24
C ASP A 137 -7.89 21.57 5.58
N GLU A 138 -7.46 22.69 6.17
CA GLU A 138 -6.07 22.91 6.58
C GLU A 138 -5.56 21.93 7.66
N ASN A 139 -6.48 21.32 8.43
CA ASN A 139 -6.19 20.31 9.45
C ASN A 139 -6.09 18.89 8.86
N THR A 140 -6.44 18.72 7.58
CA THR A 140 -6.42 17.43 6.90
C THR A 140 -4.99 17.03 6.54
N ILE A 141 -4.59 15.86 7.02
CA ILE A 141 -3.23 15.31 6.81
C ILE A 141 -3.19 14.10 5.90
N LEU A 142 -4.33 13.43 5.71
CA LEU A 142 -4.44 12.24 4.87
C LEU A 142 -5.83 12.18 4.23
N VAL A 143 -5.85 11.82 2.97
CA VAL A 143 -7.06 11.42 2.23
C VAL A 143 -6.82 10.05 1.62
N SER A 144 -7.74 9.11 1.85
CA SER A 144 -7.71 7.77 1.26
C SER A 144 -9.04 7.49 0.56
N VAL A 145 -8.97 7.20 -0.73
CA VAL A 145 -10.14 6.85 -1.54
C VAL A 145 -9.80 5.64 -2.40
N MET A 146 -10.49 4.53 -2.16
CA MET A 146 -10.32 3.30 -2.92
C MET A 146 -10.78 3.50 -4.37
N CYS A 147 -9.97 3.05 -5.32
CA CYS A 147 -10.29 3.19 -6.74
C CYS A 147 -11.40 2.23 -7.18
N VAL A 148 -11.32 0.98 -6.72
CA VAL A 148 -12.29 -0.10 -6.99
C VAL A 148 -12.33 -1.01 -5.77
N ASN A 149 -13.53 -1.31 -5.29
CA ASN A 149 -13.78 -2.32 -4.26
C ASN A 149 -14.49 -3.52 -4.89
#